data_7328ac0b551e7268fd685143ea24b478
#
_entry.id   7328ac0b551e7268fd685143ea24b478
#
_cell.length_a   1.000
_cell.length_b   1.000
_cell.length_c   1.000
_cell.angle_alpha   90.00
_cell.angle_beta   90.00
_cell.angle_gamma   90.00
#
_symmetry.space_group_name_H-M   'P 1'
#
loop_
_entity.id
_entity.type
_entity.pdbx_description
1 polymer ?
#
loop_
_entity_poly.entity_id
_entity_poly.type
_entity_poly.pdbx_seq_one_letter_code
_entity_poly.pdbx_strand_id
1 'polypeptide(L)'
;MAMTVEEQKKLERSLIERGKTDLAALDDGFEIARLLGDHEIGNEIRKLAMEHLRKGGGADATMLYHRSLIFDGPMNFDCFMRALEFNRPVNEQFWLPRRKQLMPISNALQDMEDGKLDELFLSQPPRTGKTTLMVMFLLWIMGRNSERSNLYCSYTDSVVGVFYNGLLEILNDSYTYAYGDIFQTKIASTNAKDLLINLERKKRYASFTGRSLYGTLNGACDCNGYCIADDLHSGIEEILSADRLKSAWDKVDNNLIPRLKMGAKMVWEGTRWSIADCIARRIDLLENDQKYVDHRWKVVNVPALDENDESNFNYSYGVGFSTEYFQQRRASFEHNNDMSSWYAQYQGSPVERNGMVFEPGGMRYYNGVLPDGEPDRKFIAVDPAYGGGDYTAAPVVYQYGDDLYIVDVVFDNGEKNVTQPQLVAAVKKYDV
;
A
#
# COMPACT_ATOMS: atom_id res chain seq x y z
N MET A 1 -25.24 24.16 39.04
CA MET A 1 -24.18 23.15 39.19
C MET A 1 -23.83 22.61 37.82
N ALA A 2 -22.56 22.52 37.51
CA ALA A 2 -22.16 21.87 36.25
C ALA A 2 -22.44 20.35 36.39
N MET A 3 -22.93 19.74 35.31
CA MET A 3 -23.15 18.28 35.24
C MET A 3 -21.83 17.54 35.43
N THR A 4 -21.86 16.43 36.16
CA THR A 4 -20.72 15.51 36.22
C THR A 4 -20.54 14.78 34.89
N VAL A 5 -19.35 14.24 34.63
CA VAL A 5 -19.08 13.42 33.41
C VAL A 5 -20.03 12.23 33.29
N GLU A 6 -20.39 11.61 34.44
CA GLU A 6 -21.34 10.48 34.47
C GLU A 6 -22.77 10.91 34.07
N GLU A 7 -23.21 12.08 34.55
CA GLU A 7 -24.50 12.66 34.15
C GLU A 7 -24.53 13.04 32.67
N GLN A 8 -23.41 13.58 32.18
CA GLN A 8 -23.26 13.90 30.74
C GLN A 8 -23.35 12.62 29.89
N LYS A 9 -22.68 11.53 30.29
CA LYS A 9 -22.75 10.25 29.55
C LYS A 9 -24.15 9.62 29.60
N LYS A 10 -24.89 9.76 30.66
CA LYS A 10 -26.29 9.29 30.77
C LYS A 10 -27.18 10.11 29.82
N LEU A 11 -27.02 11.42 29.81
CA LEU A 11 -27.77 12.31 28.92
C LEU A 11 -27.45 12.00 27.42
N GLU A 12 -26.17 11.86 27.10
CA GLU A 12 -25.68 11.52 25.75
C GLU A 12 -26.37 10.25 25.22
N ARG A 13 -26.34 9.14 25.98
CA ARG A 13 -27.02 7.89 25.61
C ARG A 13 -28.53 8.06 25.41
N SER A 14 -29.19 8.82 26.30
CA SER A 14 -30.62 9.12 26.16
C SER A 14 -30.95 9.91 24.90
N LEU A 15 -30.07 10.86 24.54
CA LEU A 15 -30.22 11.67 23.33
C LEU A 15 -30.00 10.84 22.07
N ILE A 16 -29.05 9.90 22.06
CA ILE A 16 -28.80 9.01 20.93
C ILE A 16 -29.99 8.08 20.71
N GLU A 17 -30.56 7.50 21.76
CA GLU A 17 -31.77 6.67 21.62
C GLU A 17 -32.94 7.44 21.02
N ARG A 18 -33.17 8.68 21.44
CA ARG A 18 -34.15 9.59 20.83
C ARG A 18 -33.75 9.97 19.41
N GLY A 19 -32.46 10.14 19.16
CA GLY A 19 -31.88 10.52 17.89
C GLY A 19 -32.10 9.51 16.75
N LYS A 20 -32.55 8.29 17.05
CA LYS A 20 -32.99 7.32 16.02
C LYS A 20 -34.19 7.83 15.19
N THR A 21 -34.99 8.71 15.78
CA THR A 21 -36.18 9.32 15.12
C THR A 21 -36.20 10.83 15.16
N ASP A 22 -35.42 11.46 16.03
CA ASP A 22 -35.34 12.90 16.25
C ASP A 22 -33.92 13.42 15.97
N LEU A 23 -33.76 14.08 14.83
CA LEU A 23 -32.46 14.59 14.39
C LEU A 23 -31.90 15.67 15.32
N ALA A 24 -32.77 16.50 15.94
CA ALA A 24 -32.33 17.52 16.89
C ALA A 24 -31.74 16.88 18.17
N ALA A 25 -32.37 15.83 18.68
CA ALA A 25 -31.81 15.07 19.80
C ALA A 25 -30.47 14.39 19.45
N LEU A 26 -30.30 13.94 18.19
CA LEU A 26 -29.05 13.38 17.72
C LEU A 26 -27.94 14.45 17.65
N ASP A 27 -28.27 15.66 17.22
CA ASP A 27 -27.34 16.79 17.17
C ASP A 27 -26.90 17.24 18.57
N ASP A 28 -27.84 17.32 19.53
CA ASP A 28 -27.53 17.58 20.94
C ASP A 28 -26.61 16.51 21.53
N GLY A 29 -26.87 15.23 21.21
CA GLY A 29 -25.99 14.12 21.59
C GLY A 29 -24.59 14.24 21.02
N PHE A 30 -24.46 14.69 19.76
CA PHE A 30 -23.17 14.93 19.13
C PHE A 30 -22.35 16.01 19.84
N GLU A 31 -22.99 17.12 20.28
CA GLU A 31 -22.27 18.16 21.01
C GLU A 31 -21.72 17.63 22.35
N ILE A 32 -22.43 16.76 23.02
CA ILE A 32 -21.93 16.11 24.25
C ILE A 32 -20.76 15.18 23.91
N ALA A 33 -20.88 14.32 22.90
CA ALA A 33 -19.80 13.44 22.46
C ALA A 33 -18.53 14.23 22.13
N ARG A 34 -18.70 15.37 21.42
CA ARG A 34 -17.59 16.26 21.06
C ARG A 34 -16.92 16.87 22.30
N LEU A 35 -17.67 17.31 23.28
CA LEU A 35 -17.14 17.87 24.54
C LEU A 35 -16.43 16.83 25.39
N LEU A 36 -16.90 15.58 25.36
CA LEU A 36 -16.30 14.47 26.10
C LEU A 36 -15.13 13.80 25.34
N GLY A 37 -14.95 14.10 24.06
CA GLY A 37 -14.01 13.38 23.21
C GLY A 37 -14.41 11.92 22.98
N ASP A 38 -15.71 11.62 22.98
CA ASP A 38 -16.23 10.24 22.86
C ASP A 38 -16.38 9.86 21.37
N HIS A 39 -15.30 9.35 20.78
CA HIS A 39 -15.24 8.94 19.37
C HIS A 39 -16.07 7.68 19.07
N GLU A 40 -16.34 6.82 20.05
CA GLU A 40 -17.19 5.66 19.88
C GLU A 40 -18.64 6.10 19.63
N ILE A 41 -19.13 7.01 20.46
CA ILE A 41 -20.43 7.64 20.30
C ILE A 41 -20.47 8.50 19.02
N GLY A 42 -19.42 9.25 18.70
CA GLY A 42 -19.30 9.99 17.45
C GLY A 42 -19.52 9.11 16.23
N ASN A 43 -18.97 7.90 16.23
CA ASN A 43 -19.18 6.91 15.15
C ASN A 43 -20.63 6.38 15.10
N GLU A 44 -21.28 6.17 16.24
CA GLU A 44 -22.70 5.79 16.29
C GLU A 44 -23.58 6.89 15.73
N ILE A 45 -23.38 8.13 16.16
CA ILE A 45 -24.08 9.31 15.66
C ILE A 45 -23.91 9.43 14.13
N ARG A 46 -22.72 9.23 13.60
CA ARG A 46 -22.47 9.25 12.16
C ARG A 46 -23.30 8.22 11.40
N LYS A 47 -23.45 7.01 11.95
CA LYS A 47 -24.30 5.97 11.36
C LYS A 47 -25.76 6.39 11.35
N LEU A 48 -26.26 6.92 12.47
CA LEU A 48 -27.65 7.42 12.59
C LEU A 48 -27.90 8.62 11.68
N ALA A 49 -26.98 9.58 11.59
CA ALA A 49 -27.08 10.71 10.66
C ALA A 49 -27.17 10.23 9.21
N MET A 50 -26.42 9.20 8.83
CA MET A 50 -26.53 8.58 7.51
C MET A 50 -27.90 7.91 7.28
N GLU A 51 -28.50 7.31 8.32
CA GLU A 51 -29.86 6.76 8.23
C GLU A 51 -30.91 7.85 8.05
N HIS A 52 -30.77 8.97 8.76
CA HIS A 52 -31.63 10.15 8.56
C HIS A 52 -31.51 10.67 7.13
N LEU A 53 -30.30 10.76 6.57
CA LEU A 53 -30.08 11.15 5.17
C LEU A 53 -30.81 10.23 4.19
N ARG A 54 -30.73 8.92 4.38
CA ARG A 54 -31.45 7.93 3.55
C ARG A 54 -32.98 8.06 3.64
N LYS A 55 -33.48 8.57 4.75
CA LYS A 55 -34.91 8.86 4.98
C LYS A 55 -35.35 10.26 4.55
N GLY A 56 -34.45 11.03 3.92
CA GLY A 56 -34.76 12.38 3.45
C GLY A 56 -34.49 13.50 4.45
N GLY A 57 -33.57 13.30 5.39
CA GLY A 57 -33.24 14.22 6.49
C GLY A 57 -32.63 15.58 6.10
N GLY A 58 -32.43 15.82 4.79
CA GLY A 58 -32.10 17.15 4.25
C GLY A 58 -30.74 17.71 4.70
N ALA A 59 -30.65 19.04 4.74
CA ALA A 59 -29.42 19.76 5.01
C ALA A 59 -28.88 19.53 6.43
N ASP A 60 -29.76 19.45 7.44
CA ASP A 60 -29.35 19.28 8.84
C ASP A 60 -28.68 17.93 9.09
N ALA A 61 -29.25 16.85 8.53
CA ALA A 61 -28.63 15.54 8.60
C ALA A 61 -27.29 15.48 7.84
N THR A 62 -27.19 16.19 6.70
CA THR A 62 -25.93 16.32 5.95
C THR A 62 -24.87 17.05 6.78
N MET A 63 -25.25 18.13 7.44
CA MET A 63 -24.34 18.91 8.28
C MET A 63 -23.87 18.11 9.50
N LEU A 64 -24.78 17.44 10.20
CA LEU A 64 -24.42 16.58 11.33
C LEU A 64 -23.47 15.44 10.91
N TYR A 65 -23.76 14.80 9.78
CA TYR A 65 -22.90 13.79 9.22
C TYR A 65 -21.49 14.34 8.93
N HIS A 66 -21.39 15.52 8.29
CA HIS A 66 -20.10 16.15 8.00
C HIS A 66 -19.35 16.53 9.28
N ARG A 67 -20.01 17.12 10.27
CA ARG A 67 -19.41 17.48 11.57
C ARG A 67 -18.86 16.24 12.29
N SER A 68 -19.56 15.12 12.20
CA SER A 68 -19.10 13.84 12.77
C SER A 68 -17.86 13.28 12.07
N LEU A 69 -17.73 13.50 10.75
CA LEU A 69 -16.52 13.14 10.00
C LEU A 69 -15.32 14.04 10.40
N ILE A 70 -15.54 15.35 10.55
CA ILE A 70 -14.53 16.29 11.02
C ILE A 70 -14.05 15.93 12.42
N PHE A 71 -14.97 15.58 13.31
CA PHE A 71 -14.65 15.18 14.69
C PHE A 71 -13.74 13.94 14.76
N ASP A 72 -14.05 12.93 13.96
CA ASP A 72 -13.25 11.69 13.93
C ASP A 72 -12.05 11.77 12.96
N GLY A 73 -12.03 12.72 12.05
CA GLY A 73 -10.99 12.88 11.04
C GLY A 73 -9.56 12.84 11.58
N PRO A 74 -9.25 13.54 12.69
CA PRO A 74 -7.92 13.45 13.30
C PRO A 74 -7.51 12.05 13.75
N MET A 75 -8.45 11.19 14.10
CA MET A 75 -8.17 9.85 14.63
C MET A 75 -8.33 8.74 13.60
N ASN A 76 -9.12 8.97 12.55
CA ASN A 76 -9.48 7.96 11.57
C ASN A 76 -9.24 8.44 10.15
N PHE A 77 -8.38 7.74 9.41
CA PHE A 77 -7.96 8.13 8.07
C PHE A 77 -9.10 8.11 7.04
N ASP A 78 -10.02 7.13 7.10
CA ASP A 78 -11.22 7.12 6.25
C ASP A 78 -12.12 8.33 6.51
N CYS A 79 -12.34 8.66 7.78
CA CYS A 79 -13.12 9.85 8.16
C CYS A 79 -12.45 11.14 7.68
N PHE A 80 -11.12 11.23 7.82
CA PHE A 80 -10.34 12.36 7.31
C PHE A 80 -10.54 12.56 5.81
N MET A 81 -10.34 11.53 4.99
CA MET A 81 -10.47 11.63 3.53
C MET A 81 -11.89 12.03 3.11
N ARG A 82 -12.91 11.49 3.79
CA ARG A 82 -14.32 11.84 3.52
C ARG A 82 -14.67 13.26 3.93
N ALA A 83 -14.15 13.72 5.06
CA ALA A 83 -14.33 15.11 5.49
C ALA A 83 -13.58 16.08 4.58
N LEU A 84 -12.36 15.76 4.22
CA LEU A 84 -11.46 16.59 3.42
C LEU A 84 -12.10 17.07 2.11
N GLU A 85 -12.76 16.14 1.39
CA GLU A 85 -13.35 16.41 0.07
C GLU A 85 -14.87 16.67 0.11
N PHE A 86 -15.46 16.84 1.27
CA PHE A 86 -16.91 16.93 1.43
C PHE A 86 -17.57 18.03 0.60
N ASN A 87 -16.88 19.14 0.38
CA ASN A 87 -17.39 20.28 -0.41
C ASN A 87 -17.37 20.03 -1.93
N ARG A 88 -16.71 18.95 -2.38
CA ARG A 88 -16.61 18.62 -3.80
C ARG A 88 -17.82 17.77 -4.26
N PRO A 89 -18.27 17.92 -5.52
CA PRO A 89 -19.19 16.97 -6.12
C PRO A 89 -18.65 15.53 -6.03
N VAL A 90 -19.51 14.56 -5.73
CA VAL A 90 -19.10 13.17 -5.44
C VAL A 90 -18.28 12.55 -6.57
N ASN A 91 -18.61 12.83 -7.82
CA ASN A 91 -17.88 12.34 -9.00
C ASN A 91 -16.50 12.98 -9.19
N GLU A 92 -16.24 14.10 -8.50
CA GLU A 92 -14.95 14.79 -8.52
C GLU A 92 -14.10 14.47 -7.28
N GLN A 93 -14.68 13.86 -6.25
CA GLN A 93 -13.94 13.40 -5.08
C GLN A 93 -12.99 12.26 -5.47
N PHE A 94 -11.81 12.28 -4.90
CA PHE A 94 -10.87 11.17 -5.05
C PHE A 94 -11.33 9.96 -4.26
N TRP A 95 -11.62 10.13 -2.96
CA TRP A 95 -11.79 9.00 -2.06
C TRP A 95 -13.14 8.27 -2.22
N LEU A 96 -14.24 8.99 -2.21
CA LEU A 96 -15.56 8.34 -2.12
C LEU A 96 -15.84 7.36 -3.25
N PRO A 97 -15.56 7.66 -4.53
CA PRO A 97 -15.72 6.69 -5.61
C PRO A 97 -14.86 5.44 -5.48
N ARG A 98 -13.65 5.56 -4.91
CA ARG A 98 -12.61 4.51 -4.80
C ARG A 98 -12.66 3.76 -3.48
N ARG A 99 -13.42 4.27 -2.52
CA ARG A 99 -13.39 3.84 -1.11
C ARG A 99 -13.55 2.34 -0.94
N LYS A 100 -14.50 1.73 -1.63
CA LYS A 100 -14.77 0.28 -1.50
C LYS A 100 -13.54 -0.56 -1.83
N GLN A 101 -12.87 -0.26 -2.92
CA GLN A 101 -11.75 -1.03 -3.44
C GLN A 101 -10.45 -0.70 -2.70
N LEU A 102 -10.23 0.56 -2.32
CA LEU A 102 -9.00 1.00 -1.67
C LEU A 102 -9.04 0.95 -0.13
N MET A 103 -10.17 0.50 0.47
CA MET A 103 -10.29 0.36 1.92
C MET A 103 -9.21 -0.55 2.55
N PRO A 104 -8.78 -1.67 1.93
CA PRO A 104 -7.68 -2.48 2.48
C PRO A 104 -6.38 -1.69 2.66
N ILE A 105 -6.06 -0.77 1.74
CA ILE A 105 -4.89 0.10 1.82
C ILE A 105 -5.10 1.14 2.93
N SER A 106 -6.27 1.80 2.95
CA SER A 106 -6.61 2.77 4.00
C SER A 106 -6.51 2.17 5.40
N ASN A 107 -7.00 0.94 5.59
CA ASN A 107 -6.90 0.22 6.86
C ASN A 107 -5.44 -0.10 7.22
N ALA A 108 -4.62 -0.50 6.25
CA ALA A 108 -3.20 -0.78 6.51
C ALA A 108 -2.42 0.49 6.89
N LEU A 109 -2.73 1.64 6.25
CA LEU A 109 -2.16 2.94 6.62
C LEU A 109 -2.63 3.39 8.02
N GLN A 110 -3.90 3.13 8.38
CA GLN A 110 -4.40 3.34 9.73
C GLN A 110 -3.64 2.44 10.73
N ASP A 111 -3.47 1.15 10.43
CA ASP A 111 -2.73 0.20 11.28
C ASP A 111 -1.27 0.64 11.50
N MET A 112 -0.65 1.29 10.51
CA MET A 112 0.66 1.91 10.71
C MET A 112 0.60 3.02 11.77
N GLU A 113 -0.33 3.97 11.65
CA GLU A 113 -0.42 5.08 12.62
C GLU A 113 -0.86 4.60 14.01
N ASP A 114 -1.67 3.55 14.08
CA ASP A 114 -2.04 2.89 15.33
C ASP A 114 -0.89 2.09 15.98
N GLY A 115 0.27 2.05 15.34
CA GLY A 115 1.45 1.36 15.87
C GLY A 115 1.42 -0.16 15.74
N LYS A 116 0.58 -0.71 14.86
CA LYS A 116 0.51 -2.15 14.57
C LYS A 116 1.49 -2.61 13.50
N LEU A 117 1.94 -1.69 12.64
CA LEU A 117 2.88 -1.93 11.55
C LEU A 117 4.04 -0.92 11.61
N ASP A 118 5.22 -1.35 11.22
CA ASP A 118 6.43 -0.55 11.08
C ASP A 118 6.75 -0.28 9.60
N GLU A 119 6.49 -1.25 8.72
CA GLU A 119 6.63 -1.10 7.27
C GLU A 119 5.38 -1.59 6.51
N LEU A 120 5.09 -0.92 5.41
CA LEU A 120 3.96 -1.26 4.53
C LEU A 120 4.41 -1.24 3.08
N PHE A 121 4.11 -2.31 2.34
CA PHE A 121 4.42 -2.44 0.92
C PHE A 121 3.12 -2.40 0.12
N LEU A 122 3.01 -1.42 -0.77
CA LEU A 122 1.82 -1.18 -1.57
C LEU A 122 2.13 -1.34 -3.05
N SER A 123 1.31 -2.10 -3.75
CA SER A 123 1.39 -2.22 -5.19
C SER A 123 0.01 -2.10 -5.83
N GLN A 124 -0.07 -1.27 -6.86
CA GLN A 124 -1.25 -1.06 -7.68
C GLN A 124 -0.83 -0.74 -9.11
N PRO A 125 -1.69 -0.97 -10.11
CA PRO A 125 -1.44 -0.56 -11.48
C PRO A 125 -1.18 0.95 -11.62
N PRO A 126 -0.52 1.37 -12.71
CA PRO A 126 -0.34 2.78 -13.01
C PRO A 126 -1.68 3.53 -13.12
N ARG A 127 -1.71 4.80 -12.68
CA ARG A 127 -2.87 5.73 -12.77
C ARG A 127 -4.11 5.34 -11.94
N THR A 128 -3.99 4.43 -11.00
CA THR A 128 -5.10 4.03 -10.13
C THR A 128 -5.28 4.92 -8.88
N GLY A 129 -4.44 5.94 -8.72
CA GLY A 129 -4.56 6.93 -7.65
C GLY A 129 -3.56 6.78 -6.49
N LYS A 130 -2.50 5.98 -6.66
CA LYS A 130 -1.44 5.75 -5.67
C LYS A 130 -0.96 7.05 -5.02
N THR A 131 -0.33 7.91 -5.80
CA THR A 131 0.28 9.15 -5.34
C THR A 131 -0.72 10.08 -4.64
N THR A 132 -1.97 10.18 -5.14
CA THR A 132 -3.01 11.00 -4.49
C THR A 132 -3.37 10.45 -3.10
N LEU A 133 -3.46 9.14 -2.96
CA LEU A 133 -3.73 8.51 -1.66
C LEU A 133 -2.58 8.80 -0.67
N MET A 134 -1.33 8.76 -1.12
CA MET A 134 -0.17 9.09 -0.30
C MET A 134 -0.10 10.58 0.06
N VAL A 135 -0.51 11.48 -0.83
CA VAL A 135 -0.67 12.90 -0.51
C VAL A 135 -1.68 13.06 0.63
N MET A 136 -2.85 12.45 0.54
CA MET A 136 -3.86 12.50 1.61
C MET A 136 -3.35 11.88 2.91
N PHE A 137 -2.66 10.75 2.83
CA PHE A 137 -2.09 10.10 4.00
C PHE A 137 -1.07 10.99 4.70
N LEU A 138 -0.16 11.58 3.96
CA LEU A 138 0.87 12.43 4.54
C LEU A 138 0.30 13.73 5.14
N LEU A 139 -0.72 14.31 4.51
CA LEU A 139 -1.46 15.44 5.06
C LEU A 139 -2.13 15.07 6.39
N TRP A 140 -2.73 13.90 6.48
CA TRP A 140 -3.32 13.41 7.72
C TRP A 140 -2.27 13.26 8.82
N ILE A 141 -1.13 12.64 8.53
CA ILE A 141 -0.02 12.48 9.48
C ILE A 141 0.54 13.84 9.94
N MET A 142 0.74 14.77 9.00
CA MET A 142 1.25 16.11 9.30
C MET A 142 0.26 16.94 10.13
N GLY A 143 -1.04 16.79 9.89
CA GLY A 143 -2.08 17.43 10.68
C GLY A 143 -2.17 16.89 12.11
N ARG A 144 -2.02 15.57 12.28
CA ARG A 144 -2.00 14.92 13.60
C ARG A 144 -0.80 15.33 14.45
N ASN A 145 0.34 15.49 13.83
CA ASN A 145 1.56 15.89 14.53
C ASN A 145 2.50 16.66 13.59
N SER A 146 2.35 17.97 13.60
CA SER A 146 3.17 18.87 12.79
C SER A 146 4.65 18.88 13.17
N GLU A 147 5.01 18.40 14.37
CA GLU A 147 6.40 18.31 14.83
C GLU A 147 7.18 17.15 14.21
N ARG A 148 6.51 16.14 13.69
CA ARG A 148 7.18 15.07 12.94
C ARG A 148 7.83 15.63 11.69
N SER A 149 9.00 15.09 11.36
CA SER A 149 9.67 15.30 10.07
C SER A 149 9.42 14.07 9.19
N ASN A 150 8.83 14.29 8.02
CA ASN A 150 8.47 13.24 7.08
C ASN A 150 9.27 13.41 5.79
N LEU A 151 9.57 12.29 5.14
CA LEU A 151 10.34 12.23 3.90
C LEU A 151 9.52 11.54 2.81
N TYR A 152 9.45 12.16 1.64
CA TYR A 152 8.98 11.51 0.42
C TYR A 152 10.16 11.36 -0.54
N CYS A 153 10.35 10.17 -1.06
CA CYS A 153 11.43 9.84 -1.97
C CYS A 153 10.90 9.12 -3.21
N SER A 154 11.30 9.57 -4.39
CA SER A 154 10.99 8.91 -5.66
C SER A 154 12.22 8.92 -6.56
N TYR A 155 12.14 8.34 -7.77
CA TYR A 155 13.28 8.22 -8.67
C TYR A 155 13.75 9.56 -9.27
N THR A 156 12.88 10.60 -9.41
CA THR A 156 13.27 11.91 -9.96
C THR A 156 12.71 13.08 -9.16
N ASP A 157 13.41 14.23 -9.22
CA ASP A 157 12.95 15.49 -8.62
C ASP A 157 11.62 15.99 -9.23
N SER A 158 11.36 15.68 -10.50
CA SER A 158 10.10 16.03 -11.17
C SER A 158 8.91 15.34 -10.52
N VAL A 159 8.99 14.04 -10.25
CA VAL A 159 7.92 13.29 -9.58
C VAL A 159 7.74 13.77 -8.14
N VAL A 160 8.84 14.02 -7.43
CA VAL A 160 8.80 14.60 -6.08
C VAL A 160 8.14 15.98 -6.09
N GLY A 161 8.41 16.79 -7.12
CA GLY A 161 7.77 18.10 -7.31
C GLY A 161 6.25 18.02 -7.50
N VAL A 162 5.76 17.02 -8.22
CA VAL A 162 4.31 16.76 -8.38
C VAL A 162 3.68 16.44 -7.03
N PHE A 163 4.31 15.58 -6.23
CA PHE A 163 3.82 15.25 -4.89
C PHE A 163 3.79 16.48 -3.96
N TYR A 164 4.86 17.26 -3.95
CA TYR A 164 4.95 18.52 -3.19
C TYR A 164 3.84 19.49 -3.57
N ASN A 165 3.58 19.67 -4.86
CA ASN A 165 2.50 20.53 -5.34
C ASN A 165 1.11 20.01 -4.93
N GLY A 166 0.90 18.69 -4.93
CA GLY A 166 -0.33 18.08 -4.45
C GLY A 166 -0.60 18.33 -2.96
N LEU A 167 0.45 18.34 -2.12
CA LEU A 167 0.31 18.76 -0.72
C LEU A 167 -0.09 20.23 -0.61
N LEU A 168 0.56 21.11 -1.36
CA LEU A 168 0.28 22.54 -1.33
C LEU A 168 -1.09 22.91 -1.88
N GLU A 169 -1.58 22.19 -2.90
CA GLU A 169 -2.92 22.37 -3.43
C GLU A 169 -3.97 22.23 -2.32
N ILE A 170 -3.92 21.14 -1.57
CA ILE A 170 -4.87 20.87 -0.50
C ILE A 170 -4.69 21.83 0.69
N LEU A 171 -3.45 22.14 1.07
CA LEU A 171 -3.17 23.04 2.19
C LEU A 171 -3.57 24.49 1.94
N ASN A 172 -3.59 24.94 0.68
CA ASN A 172 -3.87 26.34 0.32
C ASN A 172 -5.32 26.58 -0.14
N ASP A 173 -6.02 25.54 -0.59
CA ASP A 173 -7.40 25.68 -1.08
C ASP A 173 -8.42 25.29 -0.02
N SER A 174 -8.69 26.22 0.88
CA SER A 174 -9.70 26.05 1.94
C SER A 174 -11.15 26.07 1.45
N TYR A 175 -11.39 26.46 0.19
CA TYR A 175 -12.72 26.42 -0.39
C TYR A 175 -13.12 25.02 -0.84
N THR A 176 -12.19 24.32 -1.49
CA THR A 176 -12.40 22.98 -2.04
C THR A 176 -12.20 21.89 -0.98
N TYR A 177 -11.20 22.08 -0.10
CA TYR A 177 -10.79 21.09 0.89
C TYR A 177 -10.99 21.57 2.33
N ALA A 178 -11.63 20.75 3.14
CA ALA A 178 -11.92 21.05 4.56
C ALA A 178 -10.73 20.78 5.50
N TYR A 179 -9.48 20.89 5.01
CA TYR A 179 -8.30 20.57 5.83
C TYR A 179 -8.21 21.42 7.09
N GLY A 180 -8.47 22.74 6.96
CA GLY A 180 -8.46 23.69 8.08
C GLY A 180 -9.58 23.47 9.10
N ASP A 181 -10.68 22.82 8.71
CA ASP A 181 -11.77 22.46 9.61
C ASP A 181 -11.43 21.22 10.45
N ILE A 182 -10.62 20.31 9.90
CA ILE A 182 -10.18 19.08 10.55
C ILE A 182 -8.96 19.34 11.44
N PHE A 183 -7.97 20.05 10.90
CA PHE A 183 -6.72 20.41 11.58
C PHE A 183 -6.52 21.91 11.56
N GLN A 184 -6.31 22.50 12.73
CA GLN A 184 -6.04 23.94 12.84
C GLN A 184 -4.58 24.31 12.50
N THR A 185 -3.86 23.39 11.85
CA THR A 185 -2.46 23.59 11.47
C THR A 185 -2.34 24.52 10.27
N LYS A 186 -1.31 25.39 10.28
CA LYS A 186 -1.06 26.37 9.22
C LYS A 186 0.34 26.20 8.64
N ILE A 187 0.47 26.57 7.37
CA ILE A 187 1.78 26.65 6.72
C ILE A 187 2.58 27.80 7.36
N ALA A 188 3.71 27.47 7.98
CA ALA A 188 4.64 28.46 8.52
C ALA A 188 5.66 28.93 7.47
N SER A 189 6.11 28.02 6.59
CA SER A 189 7.00 28.35 5.48
C SER A 189 7.06 27.22 4.47
N THR A 190 7.34 27.58 3.21
CA THR A 190 7.62 26.65 2.12
C THR A 190 8.93 27.00 1.44
N ASN A 191 9.55 26.02 0.80
CA ASN A 191 10.69 26.21 -0.08
C ASN A 191 10.55 25.31 -1.30
N ALA A 192 10.14 25.89 -2.42
CA ALA A 192 9.89 25.14 -3.65
C ALA A 192 11.18 24.59 -4.30
N LYS A 193 12.34 25.26 -4.08
CA LYS A 193 13.62 24.78 -4.60
C LYS A 193 14.08 23.51 -3.89
N ASP A 194 13.89 23.46 -2.58
CA ASP A 194 14.32 22.35 -1.73
C ASP A 194 13.16 21.42 -1.36
N LEU A 195 11.96 21.64 -1.94
CA LEU A 195 10.73 20.86 -1.74
C LEU A 195 10.43 20.64 -0.24
N LEU A 196 10.38 21.74 0.52
CA LEU A 196 10.14 21.73 1.97
C LEU A 196 8.82 22.41 2.32
N ILE A 197 8.07 21.82 3.28
CA ILE A 197 6.91 22.45 3.92
C ILE A 197 7.09 22.38 5.43
N ASN A 198 7.00 23.51 6.10
CA ASN A 198 6.91 23.59 7.55
C ASN A 198 5.49 23.98 7.96
N LEU A 199 4.90 23.20 8.85
CA LEU A 199 3.65 23.55 9.52
C LEU A 199 3.94 24.12 10.90
N GLU A 200 3.08 25.06 11.36
CA GLU A 200 3.09 25.76 12.65
C GLU A 200 4.33 26.63 12.88
N ARG A 201 5.52 26.13 12.66
CA ARG A 201 6.78 26.85 12.83
C ARG A 201 7.87 26.33 11.91
N LYS A 202 8.82 27.20 11.56
CA LYS A 202 10.03 26.78 10.84
C LYS A 202 10.90 25.92 11.76
N LYS A 203 11.30 24.74 11.26
CA LYS A 203 12.12 23.76 11.98
C LYS A 203 13.41 23.48 11.21
N ARG A 204 14.40 22.90 11.92
CA ARG A 204 15.63 22.41 11.28
C ARG A 204 15.33 21.33 10.22
N TYR A 205 14.48 20.39 10.57
CA TYR A 205 13.93 19.40 9.67
C TYR A 205 12.44 19.68 9.48
N ALA A 206 12.05 19.94 8.25
CA ALA A 206 10.71 20.37 7.90
C ALA A 206 9.66 19.28 8.20
N SER A 207 8.40 19.67 8.33
CA SER A 207 7.28 18.73 8.47
C SER A 207 7.17 17.80 7.25
N PHE A 208 7.54 18.33 6.08
CA PHE A 208 7.70 17.58 4.84
C PHE A 208 9.03 17.95 4.16
N THR A 209 9.73 16.93 3.69
CA THR A 209 10.91 17.04 2.82
C THR A 209 10.74 16.11 1.64
N GLY A 210 10.85 16.63 0.41
CA GLY A 210 10.86 15.83 -0.82
C GLY A 210 12.28 15.69 -1.37
N ARG A 211 12.68 14.49 -1.78
CA ARG A 211 14.00 14.23 -2.42
C ARG A 211 13.89 13.11 -3.44
N SER A 212 14.65 13.20 -4.51
CA SER A 212 14.84 12.06 -5.38
C SER A 212 15.91 11.11 -4.84
N LEU A 213 15.77 9.82 -5.16
CA LEU A 213 16.71 8.78 -4.73
C LEU A 213 18.15 9.06 -5.21
N TYR A 214 18.27 9.63 -6.42
CA TYR A 214 19.55 9.98 -7.05
C TYR A 214 20.01 11.41 -6.72
N GLY A 215 19.21 12.16 -5.94
CA GLY A 215 19.55 13.51 -5.46
C GLY A 215 20.35 13.47 -4.16
N THR A 216 20.50 14.66 -3.54
CA THR A 216 21.19 14.79 -2.26
C THR A 216 20.25 14.44 -1.10
N LEU A 217 20.39 13.24 -0.57
CA LEU A 217 19.68 12.77 0.63
C LEU A 217 20.44 13.08 1.92
N ASN A 218 21.77 12.99 1.87
CA ASN A 218 22.62 13.17 3.04
C ASN A 218 22.52 14.60 3.62
N GLY A 219 22.13 14.70 4.90
CA GLY A 219 21.94 15.98 5.59
C GLY A 219 20.66 16.73 5.24
N ALA A 220 19.86 16.27 4.26
CA ALA A 220 18.64 16.93 3.81
C ALA A 220 17.45 16.68 4.74
N CYS A 221 17.37 15.51 5.33
CA CYS A 221 16.28 15.11 6.22
C CYS A 221 16.79 14.26 7.38
N ASP A 222 16.06 14.29 8.49
CA ASP A 222 16.18 13.43 9.64
C ASP A 222 14.75 12.99 10.00
N CYS A 223 14.29 11.92 9.34
CA CYS A 223 12.91 11.46 9.36
C CYS A 223 12.61 10.74 10.67
N ASN A 224 11.73 11.31 11.50
CA ASN A 224 11.22 10.68 12.71
C ASN A 224 9.72 10.33 12.63
N GLY A 225 9.08 10.65 11.51
CA GLY A 225 7.70 10.31 11.19
C GLY A 225 7.62 9.19 10.15
N TYR A 226 7.19 9.53 8.95
CA TYR A 226 7.03 8.61 7.84
C TYR A 226 8.02 8.89 6.71
N CYS A 227 8.62 7.82 6.20
CA CYS A 227 9.29 7.83 4.90
C CYS A 227 8.38 7.13 3.89
N ILE A 228 8.01 7.84 2.83
CA ILE A 228 7.29 7.26 1.68
C ILE A 228 8.28 7.12 0.54
N ALA A 229 8.57 5.89 0.16
CA ALA A 229 9.39 5.53 -0.99
C ALA A 229 8.47 5.13 -2.16
N ASP A 230 8.26 6.06 -3.09
CA ASP A 230 7.31 5.93 -4.19
C ASP A 230 8.02 5.79 -5.53
N ASP A 231 7.69 4.73 -6.27
CA ASP A 231 8.23 4.44 -7.61
C ASP A 231 9.74 4.72 -7.72
N LEU A 232 10.57 3.97 -6.97
CA LEU A 232 12.03 4.19 -6.89
C LEU A 232 12.78 3.81 -8.18
N HIS A 233 12.12 3.14 -9.12
CA HIS A 233 12.66 2.76 -10.41
C HIS A 233 12.04 3.58 -11.54
N SER A 234 12.89 3.99 -12.50
CA SER A 234 12.47 4.83 -13.63
C SER A 234 11.64 4.09 -14.70
N GLY A 235 11.68 2.76 -14.69
CA GLY A 235 10.96 1.92 -15.65
C GLY A 235 11.77 0.72 -16.14
N ILE A 236 11.31 0.16 -17.27
CA ILE A 236 11.80 -1.11 -17.80
C ILE A 236 13.30 -1.13 -18.13
N GLU A 237 13.85 -0.03 -18.66
CA GLU A 237 15.27 0.03 -19.03
C GLU A 237 16.22 -0.11 -17.83
N GLU A 238 15.78 0.35 -16.67
CA GLU A 238 16.56 0.23 -15.44
C GLU A 238 16.59 -1.22 -14.95
N ILE A 239 15.45 -1.89 -14.99
CA ILE A 239 15.32 -3.24 -14.45
C ILE A 239 15.91 -4.34 -15.32
N LEU A 240 16.19 -4.05 -16.59
CA LEU A 240 16.92 -4.98 -17.48
C LEU A 240 18.43 -5.02 -17.18
N SER A 241 18.92 -4.14 -16.30
CA SER A 241 20.32 -4.09 -15.90
C SER A 241 20.47 -4.47 -14.42
N ALA A 242 21.11 -5.61 -14.15
CA ALA A 242 21.42 -6.04 -12.80
C ALA A 242 22.24 -5.00 -12.02
N ASP A 243 23.16 -4.30 -12.70
CA ASP A 243 23.98 -3.25 -12.07
C ASP A 243 23.16 -2.02 -11.68
N ARG A 244 22.16 -1.63 -12.51
CA ARG A 244 21.25 -0.52 -12.16
C ARG A 244 20.33 -0.89 -11.01
N LEU A 245 19.75 -2.10 -10.99
CA LEU A 245 18.97 -2.60 -9.87
C LEU A 245 19.78 -2.63 -8.57
N LYS A 246 21.03 -3.11 -8.66
CA LYS A 246 21.95 -3.07 -7.52
C LYS A 246 22.24 -1.64 -7.08
N SER A 247 22.54 -0.74 -8.03
CA SER A 247 22.83 0.68 -7.72
C SER A 247 21.63 1.38 -7.06
N ALA A 248 20.40 1.10 -7.49
CA ALA A 248 19.20 1.63 -6.85
C ALA A 248 19.08 1.14 -5.40
N TRP A 249 19.27 -0.17 -5.18
CA TRP A 249 19.28 -0.74 -3.83
C TRP A 249 20.38 -0.16 -2.95
N ASP A 250 21.61 -0.06 -3.46
CA ASP A 250 22.74 0.52 -2.72
C ASP A 250 22.44 1.97 -2.28
N LYS A 251 21.70 2.75 -3.07
CA LYS A 251 21.25 4.09 -2.69
C LYS A 251 20.15 4.07 -1.63
N VAL A 252 19.22 3.14 -1.73
CA VAL A 252 18.19 2.95 -0.72
C VAL A 252 18.85 2.59 0.61
N ASP A 253 19.72 1.59 0.63
CA ASP A 253 20.33 1.08 1.84
C ASP A 253 21.33 2.06 2.48
N ASN A 254 22.14 2.73 1.66
CA ASN A 254 23.19 3.62 2.17
C ASN A 254 22.77 5.09 2.32
N ASN A 255 21.73 5.55 1.60
CA ASN A 255 21.37 6.96 1.62
C ASN A 255 19.96 7.23 2.15
N LEU A 256 18.97 6.39 1.83
CA LEU A 256 17.56 6.62 2.22
C LEU A 256 17.28 6.06 3.63
N ILE A 257 17.53 4.77 3.85
CA ILE A 257 17.28 4.11 5.15
C ILE A 257 18.00 4.81 6.31
N PRO A 258 19.28 5.24 6.18
CA PRO A 258 19.95 5.97 7.25
C PRO A 258 19.37 7.35 7.58
N ARG A 259 18.36 7.84 6.84
CA ARG A 259 17.62 9.06 7.19
C ARG A 259 16.50 8.80 8.20
N LEU A 260 16.13 7.54 8.41
CA LEU A 260 15.09 7.16 9.35
C LEU A 260 15.66 7.08 10.76
N LYS A 261 15.02 7.77 11.70
CA LYS A 261 15.26 7.58 13.13
C LYS A 261 14.60 6.32 13.64
N MET A 262 15.09 5.84 14.76
CA MET A 262 14.44 4.74 15.46
C MET A 262 12.96 5.07 15.73
N GLY A 263 12.06 4.17 15.31
CA GLY A 263 10.62 4.35 15.42
C GLY A 263 9.97 5.11 14.26
N ALA A 264 10.74 5.63 13.29
CA ALA A 264 10.19 6.09 12.03
C ALA A 264 9.61 4.91 11.25
N LYS A 265 8.56 5.19 10.48
CA LYS A 265 7.82 4.19 9.70
C LYS A 265 8.08 4.35 8.22
N MET A 266 8.00 3.26 7.48
CA MET A 266 8.27 3.28 6.04
C MET A 266 7.11 2.71 5.23
N VAL A 267 6.68 3.47 4.23
CA VAL A 267 5.73 3.03 3.20
C VAL A 267 6.50 2.90 1.90
N TRP A 268 6.49 1.70 1.35
CA TRP A 268 6.99 1.41 0.03
C TRP A 268 5.80 1.35 -0.92
N GLU A 269 5.70 2.30 -1.80
CA GLU A 269 4.66 2.32 -2.81
C GLU A 269 5.31 2.27 -4.18
N GLY A 270 4.71 1.54 -5.07
CA GLY A 270 5.21 1.55 -6.43
C GLY A 270 4.65 0.47 -7.31
N THR A 271 4.90 0.68 -8.59
CA THR A 271 4.76 -0.35 -9.59
C THR A 271 5.86 -1.37 -9.38
N ARG A 272 5.49 -2.64 -9.23
CA ARG A 272 6.48 -3.72 -9.20
C ARG A 272 7.06 -3.88 -10.61
N TRP A 273 8.35 -4.04 -10.69
CA TRP A 273 9.03 -4.11 -11.98
C TRP A 273 9.84 -5.41 -12.15
N SER A 274 10.37 -5.94 -11.07
CA SER A 274 11.27 -7.08 -11.07
C SER A 274 11.19 -7.84 -9.76
N ILE A 275 11.53 -9.12 -9.78
CA ILE A 275 11.78 -9.93 -8.58
C ILE A 275 13.01 -9.46 -7.78
N ALA A 276 13.80 -8.54 -8.36
CA ALA A 276 14.99 -7.96 -7.75
C ALA A 276 14.89 -6.43 -7.57
N ASP A 277 13.68 -5.85 -7.68
CA ASP A 277 13.44 -4.43 -7.41
C ASP A 277 13.65 -4.10 -5.92
N CYS A 278 13.70 -2.82 -5.56
CA CYS A 278 13.96 -2.39 -4.18
C CYS A 278 12.93 -2.94 -3.19
N ILE A 279 11.67 -3.07 -3.59
CA ILE A 279 10.59 -3.64 -2.76
C ILE A 279 10.88 -5.13 -2.51
N ALA A 280 11.19 -5.90 -3.56
CA ALA A 280 11.49 -7.32 -3.43
C ALA A 280 12.69 -7.57 -2.50
N ARG A 281 13.77 -6.82 -2.68
CA ARG A 281 14.97 -6.94 -1.83
C ARG A 281 14.70 -6.63 -0.37
N ARG A 282 13.84 -5.63 -0.12
CA ARG A 282 13.46 -5.31 1.26
C ARG A 282 12.59 -6.39 1.89
N ILE A 283 11.62 -6.91 1.14
CA ILE A 283 10.75 -8.02 1.60
C ILE A 283 11.61 -9.25 1.88
N ASP A 284 12.50 -9.63 0.95
CA ASP A 284 13.42 -10.76 1.13
C ASP A 284 14.25 -10.65 2.41
N LEU A 285 14.79 -9.45 2.69
CA LEU A 285 15.52 -9.19 3.92
C LEU A 285 14.64 -9.36 5.17
N LEU A 286 13.40 -8.88 5.14
CA LEU A 286 12.46 -8.99 6.27
C LEU A 286 11.99 -10.43 6.50
N GLU A 287 11.87 -11.23 5.46
CA GLU A 287 11.45 -12.63 5.53
C GLU A 287 12.57 -13.57 5.99
N ASN A 288 13.80 -13.32 5.53
CA ASN A 288 14.88 -14.30 5.64
C ASN A 288 15.94 -13.97 6.70
N ASP A 289 16.05 -12.72 7.19
CA ASP A 289 16.98 -12.38 8.26
C ASP A 289 16.31 -12.42 9.63
N GLN A 290 16.77 -13.32 10.50
CA GLN A 290 16.27 -13.50 11.87
C GLN A 290 16.29 -12.22 12.72
N LYS A 291 17.07 -11.22 12.37
CA LYS A 291 17.11 -9.92 13.06
C LYS A 291 15.82 -9.12 12.91
N TYR A 292 15.00 -9.45 11.91
CA TYR A 292 13.73 -8.80 11.63
C TYR A 292 12.51 -9.60 12.07
N VAL A 293 12.66 -10.69 12.83
CA VAL A 293 11.55 -11.56 13.28
C VAL A 293 10.44 -10.79 14.02
N ASP A 294 10.80 -9.75 14.77
CA ASP A 294 9.84 -8.91 15.51
C ASP A 294 9.39 -7.66 14.70
N HIS A 295 9.89 -7.49 13.48
CA HIS A 295 9.54 -6.36 12.64
C HIS A 295 8.15 -6.56 12.02
N ARG A 296 7.24 -5.60 12.24
CA ARG A 296 5.85 -5.73 11.85
C ARG A 296 5.63 -5.09 10.48
N TRP A 297 5.39 -5.90 9.49
CA TRP A 297 5.21 -5.42 8.14
C TRP A 297 4.05 -6.12 7.43
N LYS A 298 3.58 -5.52 6.34
CA LYS A 298 2.47 -6.05 5.55
C LYS A 298 2.65 -5.70 4.08
N VAL A 299 2.26 -6.61 3.21
CA VAL A 299 2.11 -6.36 1.77
C VAL A 299 0.63 -6.22 1.44
N VAL A 300 0.26 -5.18 0.71
CA VAL A 300 -1.06 -4.99 0.13
C VAL A 300 -0.90 -4.79 -1.37
N ASN A 301 -1.26 -5.80 -2.13
CA ASN A 301 -1.30 -5.76 -3.58
C ASN A 301 -2.76 -5.70 -4.05
N VAL A 302 -3.08 -4.72 -4.91
CA VAL A 302 -4.37 -4.65 -5.58
C VAL A 302 -4.12 -4.82 -7.08
N PRO A 303 -4.33 -6.03 -7.64
CA PRO A 303 -4.08 -6.31 -9.05
C PRO A 303 -5.10 -5.60 -9.95
N ALA A 304 -4.76 -5.40 -11.23
CA ALA A 304 -5.64 -4.82 -12.22
C ALA A 304 -6.93 -5.63 -12.41
N LEU A 305 -6.76 -6.94 -12.55
CA LEU A 305 -7.84 -7.91 -12.70
C LEU A 305 -7.80 -8.89 -11.52
N ASP A 306 -8.97 -9.21 -11.00
CA ASP A 306 -9.14 -10.20 -9.95
C ASP A 306 -9.14 -11.65 -10.49
N GLU A 307 -9.44 -12.61 -9.62
CA GLU A 307 -9.53 -14.03 -9.95
C GLU A 307 -10.67 -14.40 -10.93
N ASN A 308 -11.66 -13.51 -11.07
CA ASN A 308 -12.78 -13.65 -12.02
C ASN A 308 -12.52 -12.90 -13.34
N ASP A 309 -11.32 -12.39 -13.54
CA ASP A 309 -10.93 -11.56 -14.68
C ASP A 309 -11.70 -10.22 -14.73
N GLU A 310 -12.16 -9.72 -13.57
CA GLU A 310 -12.85 -8.45 -13.44
C GLU A 310 -11.97 -7.36 -12.86
N SER A 311 -12.20 -6.11 -13.28
CA SER A 311 -11.40 -4.95 -12.83
C SER A 311 -11.63 -4.64 -11.35
N ASN A 312 -10.54 -4.59 -10.58
CA ASN A 312 -10.54 -4.03 -9.22
C ASN A 312 -10.64 -2.50 -9.19
N PHE A 313 -10.57 -1.84 -10.33
CA PHE A 313 -10.52 -0.38 -10.47
C PHE A 313 -11.69 0.21 -11.24
N ASN A 314 -12.76 -0.55 -11.43
CA ASN A 314 -14.03 -0.05 -11.94
C ASN A 314 -14.80 0.60 -10.79
N TYR A 315 -14.52 1.88 -10.57
CA TYR A 315 -15.06 2.62 -9.44
C TYR A 315 -16.47 3.14 -9.68
N SER A 316 -17.12 3.55 -8.58
CA SER A 316 -18.42 4.20 -8.66
C SER A 316 -18.37 5.49 -9.48
N TYR A 317 -19.51 5.95 -9.98
CA TYR A 317 -19.68 7.20 -10.74
C TYR A 317 -18.90 7.28 -12.05
N GLY A 318 -18.59 6.13 -12.68
CA GLY A 318 -17.88 6.10 -13.96
C GLY A 318 -16.41 6.54 -13.89
N VAL A 319 -15.83 6.52 -12.70
CA VAL A 319 -14.43 6.81 -12.47
C VAL A 319 -13.62 5.51 -12.55
N GLY A 320 -12.34 5.59 -12.93
CA GLY A 320 -11.44 4.45 -12.94
C GLY A 320 -11.35 3.73 -14.26
N PHE A 321 -11.14 2.40 -14.22
CA PHE A 321 -10.84 1.59 -15.39
C PHE A 321 -11.76 0.38 -15.46
N SER A 322 -12.44 0.20 -16.61
CA SER A 322 -13.31 -0.95 -16.81
C SER A 322 -12.54 -2.27 -16.97
N THR A 323 -13.23 -3.37 -16.86
CA THR A 323 -12.69 -4.71 -17.13
C THR A 323 -12.13 -4.81 -18.55
N GLU A 324 -12.87 -4.31 -19.54
CA GLU A 324 -12.45 -4.31 -20.94
C GLU A 324 -11.16 -3.53 -21.17
N TYR A 325 -10.97 -2.42 -20.45
CA TYR A 325 -9.72 -1.65 -20.54
C TYR A 325 -8.50 -2.50 -20.13
N PHE A 326 -8.57 -3.19 -19.00
CA PHE A 326 -7.45 -4.00 -18.53
C PHE A 326 -7.27 -5.27 -19.38
N GLN A 327 -8.33 -5.90 -19.85
CA GLN A 327 -8.26 -7.03 -20.77
C GLN A 327 -7.59 -6.64 -22.11
N GLN A 328 -7.94 -5.46 -22.66
CA GLN A 328 -7.27 -4.92 -23.84
C GLN A 328 -5.79 -4.60 -23.57
N ARG A 329 -5.46 -4.07 -22.40
CA ARG A 329 -4.06 -3.85 -22.01
C ARG A 329 -3.29 -5.17 -21.93
N ARG A 330 -3.86 -6.19 -21.29
CA ARG A 330 -3.27 -7.55 -21.24
C ARG A 330 -3.03 -8.10 -22.65
N ALA A 331 -4.03 -8.07 -23.51
CA ALA A 331 -3.89 -8.52 -24.90
C ALA A 331 -2.75 -7.81 -25.67
N SER A 332 -2.51 -6.53 -25.38
CA SER A 332 -1.37 -5.79 -25.93
C SER A 332 -0.01 -6.36 -25.47
N PHE A 333 0.10 -6.77 -24.19
CA PHE A 333 1.32 -7.41 -23.67
C PHE A 333 1.48 -8.83 -24.22
N GLU A 334 0.40 -9.57 -24.36
CA GLU A 334 0.38 -10.90 -25.02
C GLU A 334 0.88 -10.82 -26.45
N HIS A 335 0.35 -9.87 -27.24
CA HIS A 335 0.76 -9.64 -28.62
C HIS A 335 2.26 -9.32 -28.75
N ASN A 336 2.82 -8.60 -27.78
CA ASN A 336 4.23 -8.23 -27.74
C ASN A 336 5.13 -9.28 -27.09
N ASN A 337 4.59 -10.44 -26.68
CA ASN A 337 5.29 -11.46 -25.90
C ASN A 337 5.99 -10.92 -24.64
N ASP A 338 5.36 -9.93 -23.96
CA ASP A 338 5.89 -9.32 -22.74
C ASP A 338 4.93 -9.45 -21.54
N MET A 339 4.45 -10.67 -21.30
CA MET A 339 3.58 -10.94 -20.15
C MET A 339 4.27 -10.69 -18.80
N SER A 340 5.60 -10.75 -18.75
CA SER A 340 6.34 -10.39 -17.54
C SER A 340 6.08 -8.95 -17.12
N SER A 341 5.98 -8.01 -18.07
CA SER A 341 5.59 -6.62 -17.79
C SER A 341 4.14 -6.49 -17.32
N TRP A 342 3.22 -7.30 -17.88
CA TRP A 342 1.85 -7.33 -17.40
C TRP A 342 1.76 -7.78 -15.95
N TYR A 343 2.35 -8.92 -15.61
CA TYR A 343 2.34 -9.43 -14.24
C TYR A 343 3.01 -8.47 -13.26
N ALA A 344 4.12 -7.88 -13.66
CA ALA A 344 4.82 -6.90 -12.82
C ALA A 344 4.00 -5.64 -12.59
N GLN A 345 3.62 -4.92 -13.67
CA GLN A 345 3.05 -3.59 -13.56
C GLN A 345 1.56 -3.58 -13.21
N TYR A 346 0.81 -4.58 -13.72
CA TYR A 346 -0.65 -4.60 -13.60
C TYR A 346 -1.16 -5.59 -12.58
N GLN A 347 -0.44 -6.69 -12.33
CA GLN A 347 -0.84 -7.68 -11.32
C GLN A 347 -0.02 -7.57 -10.03
N GLY A 348 1.02 -6.73 -10.00
CA GLY A 348 1.89 -6.55 -8.84
C GLY A 348 2.66 -7.81 -8.44
N SER A 349 2.78 -8.75 -9.37
CA SER A 349 3.43 -10.07 -9.21
C SER A 349 4.54 -10.22 -10.24
N PRO A 350 5.70 -9.54 -10.05
CA PRO A 350 6.80 -9.64 -10.98
C PRO A 350 7.32 -11.07 -11.08
N VAL A 351 7.69 -11.45 -12.29
CA VAL A 351 8.21 -12.77 -12.66
C VAL A 351 9.54 -12.60 -13.39
N GLU A 352 10.36 -13.63 -13.40
CA GLU A 352 11.60 -13.61 -14.18
C GLU A 352 11.33 -13.37 -15.66
N ARG A 353 12.08 -12.44 -16.26
CA ARG A 353 11.93 -12.09 -17.68
C ARG A 353 12.62 -13.06 -18.63
N ASN A 354 13.64 -13.76 -18.15
CA ASN A 354 14.41 -14.69 -18.95
C ASN A 354 13.99 -16.12 -18.62
N GLY A 355 13.39 -16.80 -19.57
CA GLY A 355 13.22 -18.24 -19.53
C GLY A 355 11.91 -18.79 -18.98
N MET A 356 10.86 -18.00 -18.89
CA MET A 356 9.55 -18.61 -18.58
C MET A 356 9.09 -19.48 -19.77
N VAL A 357 9.37 -20.76 -19.64
CA VAL A 357 8.79 -21.82 -20.50
C VAL A 357 7.33 -22.06 -20.09
N PHE A 358 6.98 -21.72 -18.85
CA PHE A 358 5.64 -21.92 -18.27
C PHE A 358 5.08 -20.60 -17.75
N GLU A 359 3.85 -20.26 -18.10
CA GLU A 359 3.15 -19.10 -17.54
C GLU A 359 2.79 -19.33 -16.06
N PRO A 360 2.78 -18.28 -15.20
CA PRO A 360 2.44 -18.43 -13.77
C PRO A 360 1.05 -19.01 -13.49
N GLY A 361 0.13 -19.06 -14.35
CA GLY A 361 -1.17 -19.73 -14.23
C GLY A 361 -1.24 -21.08 -14.97
N GLY A 362 -0.19 -21.44 -15.70
CA GLY A 362 -0.15 -22.66 -16.49
C GLY A 362 0.23 -23.92 -15.70
N MET A 363 0.77 -23.75 -14.50
CA MET A 363 1.13 -24.87 -13.62
C MET A 363 -0.11 -25.39 -12.92
N ARG A 364 -0.42 -26.65 -13.12
CA ARG A 364 -1.48 -27.34 -12.38
C ARG A 364 -0.94 -27.90 -11.09
N TYR A 365 -1.70 -27.77 -10.01
CA TYR A 365 -1.35 -28.34 -8.70
C TYR A 365 -2.19 -29.61 -8.46
N TYR A 366 -1.54 -30.73 -8.12
CA TYR A 366 -2.19 -31.99 -7.83
C TYR A 366 -2.35 -32.27 -6.33
N ASN A 367 -1.94 -31.33 -5.46
CA ASN A 367 -2.07 -31.38 -4.00
C ASN A 367 -1.56 -32.68 -3.35
N GLY A 368 -0.51 -33.29 -3.92
CA GLY A 368 0.08 -34.54 -3.44
C GLY A 368 -0.70 -35.83 -3.78
N VAL A 369 -1.81 -35.68 -4.52
CA VAL A 369 -2.62 -36.87 -4.95
C VAL A 369 -2.22 -37.21 -6.38
N LEU A 370 -1.49 -38.32 -6.53
CA LEU A 370 -1.12 -38.90 -7.84
C LEU A 370 -2.26 -39.71 -8.43
N PRO A 371 -2.29 -39.93 -9.77
CA PRO A 371 -3.20 -40.86 -10.39
C PRO A 371 -3.04 -42.29 -9.86
N ASP A 372 -4.11 -43.08 -9.92
CA ASP A 372 -4.07 -44.52 -9.53
C ASP A 372 -3.17 -45.34 -10.47
N GLY A 373 -2.38 -46.21 -9.90
CA GLY A 373 -1.47 -47.10 -10.62
C GLY A 373 -0.01 -46.67 -10.60
N GLU A 374 0.85 -47.47 -11.24
CA GLU A 374 2.29 -47.12 -11.38
C GLU A 374 2.48 -46.13 -12.52
N PRO A 375 3.42 -45.16 -12.36
CA PRO A 375 3.75 -44.25 -13.45
C PRO A 375 4.40 -44.94 -14.63
N ASP A 376 4.12 -44.51 -15.84
CA ASP A 376 4.71 -45.04 -17.07
C ASP A 376 6.24 -44.85 -17.10
N ARG A 377 6.70 -43.75 -16.52
CA ARG A 377 8.14 -43.43 -16.38
C ARG A 377 8.38 -42.62 -15.11
N LYS A 378 9.55 -42.87 -14.51
CA LYS A 378 10.13 -42.06 -13.43
C LYS A 378 11.49 -41.56 -13.90
N PHE A 379 11.78 -40.27 -13.72
CA PHE A 379 13.07 -39.72 -14.08
C PHE A 379 13.40 -38.47 -13.26
N ILE A 380 14.67 -38.11 -13.22
CA ILE A 380 15.17 -36.86 -12.67
C ILE A 380 15.85 -36.09 -13.80
N ALA A 381 15.44 -34.83 -13.99
CA ALA A 381 16.14 -33.92 -14.88
C ALA A 381 17.07 -33.04 -14.04
N VAL A 382 18.33 -32.90 -14.43
CA VAL A 382 19.33 -32.17 -13.65
C VAL A 382 19.86 -30.98 -14.43
N ASP A 383 19.67 -29.77 -13.88
CA ASP A 383 20.37 -28.58 -14.26
C ASP A 383 21.44 -28.27 -13.22
N PRO A 384 22.71 -28.59 -13.46
CA PRO A 384 23.76 -28.50 -12.46
C PRO A 384 24.38 -27.10 -12.42
N ALA A 385 24.50 -26.52 -11.20
CA ALA A 385 25.33 -25.37 -10.94
C ALA A 385 26.40 -25.71 -9.90
N TYR A 386 27.59 -25.15 -10.03
CA TYR A 386 28.73 -25.47 -9.18
C TYR A 386 29.35 -24.19 -8.57
N GLY A 387 28.52 -23.45 -7.83
CA GLY A 387 28.92 -22.20 -7.19
C GLY A 387 28.67 -20.95 -8.04
N GLY A 388 28.92 -19.78 -7.45
CA GLY A 388 28.76 -18.50 -8.16
C GLY A 388 27.35 -17.88 -8.08
N GLY A 389 26.49 -18.33 -7.18
CA GLY A 389 25.14 -17.76 -6.97
C GLY A 389 24.03 -18.41 -7.80
N ASP A 390 24.38 -19.37 -8.65
CA ASP A 390 23.42 -20.16 -9.40
C ASP A 390 23.02 -21.44 -8.65
N TYR A 391 21.84 -22.01 -8.96
CA TYR A 391 21.28 -23.14 -8.24
C TYR A 391 21.34 -24.44 -9.07
N THR A 392 21.75 -25.55 -8.46
CA THR A 392 21.45 -26.86 -9.00
C THR A 392 19.96 -27.13 -8.82
N ALA A 393 19.24 -27.31 -9.89
CA ALA A 393 17.83 -27.68 -9.90
C ALA A 393 17.63 -29.07 -10.48
N ALA A 394 16.98 -29.95 -9.72
CA ALA A 394 16.74 -31.32 -10.19
C ALA A 394 15.35 -31.81 -9.78
N PRO A 395 14.31 -31.57 -10.59
CA PRO A 395 12.98 -32.11 -10.38
C PRO A 395 12.95 -33.63 -10.59
N VAL A 396 12.29 -34.33 -9.67
CA VAL A 396 11.91 -35.73 -9.79
C VAL A 396 10.52 -35.78 -10.40
N VAL A 397 10.40 -36.46 -11.53
CA VAL A 397 9.18 -36.45 -12.35
C VAL A 397 8.62 -37.85 -12.53
N TYR A 398 7.32 -37.98 -12.30
CA TYR A 398 6.52 -39.14 -12.63
C TYR A 398 5.63 -38.84 -13.82
N GLN A 399 5.63 -39.68 -14.82
CA GLN A 399 4.79 -39.55 -16.01
C GLN A 399 3.61 -40.54 -15.94
N TYR A 400 2.40 -40.03 -16.19
CA TYR A 400 1.18 -40.79 -16.36
C TYR A 400 0.52 -40.37 -17.68
N GLY A 401 0.62 -41.16 -18.72
CA GLY A 401 0.21 -40.78 -20.06
C GLY A 401 0.95 -39.54 -20.56
N ASP A 402 0.20 -38.50 -20.89
CA ASP A 402 0.76 -37.23 -21.36
C ASP A 402 1.06 -36.23 -20.22
N ASP A 403 0.65 -36.56 -18.98
CA ASP A 403 0.84 -35.66 -17.84
C ASP A 403 2.13 -35.97 -17.08
N LEU A 404 2.83 -34.89 -16.66
CA LEU A 404 4.06 -34.92 -15.87
C LEU A 404 3.82 -34.39 -14.46
N TYR A 405 4.14 -35.16 -13.45
CA TYR A 405 3.99 -34.79 -12.03
C TYR A 405 5.36 -34.59 -11.40
N ILE A 406 5.66 -33.38 -10.97
CA ILE A 406 6.87 -33.07 -10.19
C ILE A 406 6.59 -33.51 -8.75
N VAL A 407 7.20 -34.60 -8.31
CA VAL A 407 6.95 -35.18 -6.98
C VAL A 407 7.92 -34.72 -5.91
N ASP A 408 9.11 -34.26 -6.32
CA ASP A 408 10.12 -33.67 -5.44
C ASP A 408 11.09 -32.82 -6.29
N VAL A 409 11.86 -31.95 -5.65
CA VAL A 409 12.90 -31.14 -6.32
C VAL A 409 14.12 -31.07 -5.42
N VAL A 410 15.30 -31.39 -5.93
CA VAL A 410 16.55 -30.98 -5.32
C VAL A 410 16.86 -29.59 -5.81
N PHE A 411 16.93 -28.61 -4.90
CA PHE A 411 17.18 -27.21 -5.24
C PHE A 411 18.16 -26.62 -4.22
N ASP A 412 19.41 -26.41 -4.63
CA ASP A 412 20.47 -26.01 -3.72
C ASP A 412 21.59 -25.24 -4.49
N ASN A 413 22.13 -24.19 -3.91
CA ASN A 413 23.24 -23.39 -4.47
C ASN A 413 24.62 -23.76 -3.92
N GLY A 414 24.69 -24.84 -3.15
CA GLY A 414 25.94 -25.35 -2.59
C GLY A 414 26.90 -25.90 -3.65
N GLU A 415 28.13 -26.09 -3.23
CA GLU A 415 29.15 -26.73 -4.07
C GLU A 415 28.80 -28.21 -4.35
N LYS A 416 29.50 -28.81 -5.29
CA LYS A 416 29.31 -30.20 -5.73
C LYS A 416 29.30 -31.22 -4.58
N ASN A 417 30.06 -31.00 -3.54
CA ASN A 417 30.11 -31.83 -2.33
C ASN A 417 28.81 -31.78 -1.51
N VAL A 418 27.97 -30.76 -1.69
CA VAL A 418 26.65 -30.63 -1.08
C VAL A 418 25.55 -31.14 -1.99
N THR A 419 25.54 -30.74 -3.26
CA THR A 419 24.47 -31.05 -4.22
C THR A 419 24.49 -32.50 -4.70
N GLN A 420 25.68 -33.10 -4.92
CA GLN A 420 25.78 -34.50 -5.36
C GLN A 420 25.16 -35.52 -4.38
N PRO A 421 25.44 -35.46 -3.05
CA PRO A 421 24.80 -36.36 -2.11
C PRO A 421 23.25 -36.24 -2.11
N GLN A 422 22.71 -35.04 -2.29
CA GLN A 422 21.26 -34.81 -2.38
C GLN A 422 20.68 -35.44 -3.64
N LEU A 423 21.33 -35.29 -4.79
CA LEU A 423 20.92 -35.95 -6.03
C LEU A 423 20.93 -37.47 -5.88
N VAL A 424 22.00 -38.07 -5.31
CA VAL A 424 22.09 -39.49 -5.06
C VAL A 424 20.99 -39.98 -4.10
N ALA A 425 20.68 -39.19 -3.08
CA ALA A 425 19.59 -39.51 -2.16
C ALA A 425 18.22 -39.49 -2.86
N ALA A 426 17.96 -38.47 -3.71
CA ALA A 426 16.74 -38.37 -4.49
C ALA A 426 16.58 -39.56 -5.46
N VAL A 427 17.62 -39.92 -6.21
CA VAL A 427 17.62 -41.08 -7.11
C VAL A 427 17.25 -42.35 -6.36
N LYS A 428 17.86 -42.62 -5.18
CA LYS A 428 17.55 -43.79 -4.36
C LYS A 428 16.14 -43.76 -3.76
N LYS A 429 15.68 -42.59 -3.31
CA LYS A 429 14.37 -42.41 -2.65
C LYS A 429 13.21 -42.70 -3.61
N TYR A 430 13.34 -42.23 -4.85
CA TYR A 430 12.26 -42.26 -5.84
C TYR A 430 12.41 -43.38 -6.89
N ASP A 431 13.51 -44.12 -6.84
CA ASP A 431 13.83 -45.20 -7.80
C ASP A 431 13.78 -44.66 -9.24
N VAL A 432 14.59 -43.62 -9.53
CA VAL A 432 14.69 -42.93 -10.80
C VAL A 432 16.09 -43.01 -11.41
#